data_53878b8473e6773e12294abad55bc13f
#
_entry.id   53878b8473e6773e12294abad55bc13f
#
_cell.length_a   1.000
_cell.length_b   1.000
_cell.length_c   1.000
_cell.angle_alpha   90.00
_cell.angle_beta   90.00
_cell.angle_gamma   90.00
#
_symmetry.space_group_name_H-M   'P 1'
#
loop_
_entity.id
_entity.type
_entity.pdbx_description
1 polymer ?
#
loop_
_entity_poly.entity_id
_entity_poly.type
_entity_poly.pdbx_seq_one_letter_code
_entity_poly.pdbx_strand_id
1 'polypeptide(L)'
;MDVVHLEIDDPRWPDAVRRLRHDFYHLPEYVSLDGEWNRAQPMAFLARSGDAELFIPYLLRRCESLGPAEVGDAEVYDVVSPYGYPGLLLSDAARRSPRFAREAMHRLSETLRAMGACSAFFRMHPLLSDGFAELFSPGFFTAAGETVAMDLTLDEGALWKGVREGHQWTIKKCRKLGFVSRMVPLREHVECVMEIYRDTMDRVQAKESYYFGREYFARLAGMPGHVHCALVESEGRPAAACIFFECGGIVQAHLGGTRSEFLSKSPFHLLLYSVAEWARARGNRYLHLGGGVGGASDRLLQFKRGFSPLLFPFSTLRLVTDERKYRELTTRRAQAADVPVEAVSCGGFFPAYRAPL
;
A
#
# COMPACT_ATOMS: atom_id res chain seq x y z
N MET A 1 -14.40 -5.68 -26.10
CA MET A 1 -13.94 -5.17 -24.79
C MET A 1 -13.84 -3.67 -24.85
N ASP A 2 -14.55 -2.99 -23.96
CA ASP A 2 -14.45 -1.53 -23.79
C ASP A 2 -13.37 -1.22 -22.78
N VAL A 3 -12.51 -0.25 -23.07
CA VAL A 3 -11.45 0.22 -22.18
C VAL A 3 -11.47 1.74 -22.09
N VAL A 4 -11.20 2.23 -20.87
CA VAL A 4 -11.15 3.66 -20.60
C VAL A 4 -10.18 3.97 -19.47
N HIS A 5 -9.51 5.12 -19.56
CA HIS A 5 -8.81 5.73 -18.44
C HIS A 5 -9.72 6.76 -17.78
N LEU A 6 -9.93 6.62 -16.49
CA LEU A 6 -10.80 7.47 -15.69
C LEU A 6 -9.95 8.50 -14.96
N GLU A 7 -10.37 9.76 -15.02
CA GLU A 7 -9.88 10.79 -14.12
C GLU A 7 -10.52 10.65 -12.74
N ILE A 8 -10.00 11.36 -11.76
CA ILE A 8 -10.38 11.16 -10.36
C ILE A 8 -11.83 11.52 -10.04
N ASP A 9 -12.41 12.45 -10.78
CA ASP A 9 -13.79 12.94 -10.67
C ASP A 9 -14.79 12.20 -11.56
N ASP A 10 -14.34 11.23 -12.38
CA ASP A 10 -15.21 10.44 -13.24
C ASP A 10 -16.15 9.58 -12.40
N PRO A 11 -17.49 9.72 -12.55
CA PRO A 11 -18.48 8.98 -11.76
C PRO A 11 -18.40 7.45 -11.92
N ARG A 12 -17.79 6.98 -13.01
CA ARG A 12 -17.56 5.53 -13.23
C ARG A 12 -16.55 4.93 -12.27
N TRP A 13 -15.67 5.73 -11.65
CA TRP A 13 -14.69 5.25 -10.68
C TRP A 13 -15.36 4.68 -9.41
N PRO A 14 -16.10 5.48 -8.63
CA PRO A 14 -16.78 4.95 -7.45
C PRO A 14 -17.80 3.85 -7.81
N ASP A 15 -18.40 3.90 -9.01
CA ASP A 15 -19.29 2.85 -9.49
C ASP A 15 -18.57 1.52 -9.71
N ALA A 16 -17.40 1.53 -10.35
CA ALA A 16 -16.58 0.34 -10.55
C ALA A 16 -16.11 -0.25 -9.21
N VAL A 17 -15.61 0.59 -8.31
CA VAL A 17 -15.15 0.16 -6.99
C VAL A 17 -16.29 -0.50 -6.19
N ARG A 18 -17.51 0.07 -6.19
CA ARG A 18 -18.67 -0.53 -5.48
C ARG A 18 -19.07 -1.91 -5.99
N ARG A 19 -18.85 -2.22 -7.28
CA ARG A 19 -19.18 -3.54 -7.85
C ARG A 19 -18.11 -4.60 -7.59
N LEU A 20 -16.88 -4.18 -7.28
CA LEU A 20 -15.73 -5.07 -7.13
C LEU A 20 -15.37 -5.25 -5.65
N ARG A 21 -14.81 -6.41 -5.31
CA ARG A 21 -14.18 -6.57 -4.00
C ARG A 21 -12.98 -5.65 -3.93
N HIS A 22 -13.01 -4.70 -3.02
CA HIS A 22 -12.00 -3.65 -2.89
C HIS A 22 -11.65 -3.38 -1.42
N ASP A 23 -10.65 -2.55 -1.21
CA ASP A 23 -10.35 -1.93 0.07
C ASP A 23 -10.12 -0.42 -0.10
N PHE A 24 -9.65 0.22 0.96
CA PHE A 24 -9.42 1.66 1.02
C PHE A 24 -8.48 2.21 -0.07
N TYR A 25 -7.48 1.43 -0.49
CA TYR A 25 -6.49 1.86 -1.49
C TYR A 25 -7.07 2.10 -2.89
N HIS A 26 -8.32 1.68 -3.14
CA HIS A 26 -9.01 1.84 -4.42
C HIS A 26 -9.96 3.05 -4.45
N LEU A 27 -10.22 3.66 -3.29
CA LEU A 27 -11.12 4.79 -3.16
C LEU A 27 -10.52 6.05 -3.83
N PRO A 28 -11.31 6.81 -4.60
CA PRO A 28 -10.81 7.99 -5.29
C PRO A 28 -10.22 9.03 -4.34
N GLU A 29 -10.79 9.18 -3.13
CA GLU A 29 -10.32 10.11 -2.11
C GLU A 29 -8.88 9.78 -1.67
N TYR A 30 -8.55 8.49 -1.51
CA TYR A 30 -7.20 8.08 -1.15
C TYR A 30 -6.22 8.22 -2.32
N VAL A 31 -6.64 7.82 -3.52
CA VAL A 31 -5.76 7.92 -4.71
C VAL A 31 -5.48 9.39 -5.04
N SER A 32 -6.45 10.29 -4.83
CA SER A 32 -6.27 11.74 -4.93
C SER A 32 -5.22 12.24 -3.94
N LEU A 33 -5.35 11.87 -2.66
CA LEU A 33 -4.40 12.25 -1.61
C LEU A 33 -2.97 11.80 -1.94
N ASP A 34 -2.81 10.55 -2.37
CA ASP A 34 -1.49 10.00 -2.70
C ASP A 34 -0.93 10.62 -4.00
N GLY A 35 -1.80 10.96 -4.95
CA GLY A 35 -1.45 11.72 -6.15
C GLY A 35 -0.89 13.10 -5.83
N GLU A 36 -1.56 13.86 -4.96
CA GLU A 36 -1.10 15.17 -4.49
C GLU A 36 0.26 15.06 -3.78
N TRP A 37 0.41 14.07 -2.87
CA TRP A 37 1.66 13.83 -2.16
C TRP A 37 2.83 13.50 -3.08
N ASN A 38 2.59 12.70 -4.10
CA ASN A 38 3.60 12.29 -5.07
C ASN A 38 3.75 13.25 -6.27
N ARG A 39 3.00 14.36 -6.32
CA ARG A 39 2.93 15.29 -7.47
C ARG A 39 2.66 14.55 -8.78
N ALA A 40 1.71 13.62 -8.74
CA ALA A 40 1.34 12.75 -9.84
C ALA A 40 -0.16 12.83 -10.12
N GLN A 41 -0.54 12.60 -11.36
CA GLN A 41 -1.96 12.61 -11.75
C GLN A 41 -2.63 11.30 -11.33
N PRO A 42 -3.65 11.35 -10.46
CA PRO A 42 -4.43 10.18 -10.09
C PRO A 42 -5.35 9.77 -11.24
N MET A 43 -5.30 8.50 -11.61
CA MET A 43 -6.08 7.91 -12.69
C MET A 43 -6.47 6.46 -12.37
N ALA A 44 -7.43 5.92 -13.13
CA ALA A 44 -7.71 4.48 -13.14
C ALA A 44 -7.92 3.96 -14.56
N PHE A 45 -7.53 2.70 -14.77
CA PHE A 45 -7.89 1.95 -15.97
C PHE A 45 -9.08 1.04 -15.67
N LEU A 46 -10.08 1.07 -16.53
CA LEU A 46 -11.27 0.24 -16.48
C LEU A 46 -11.44 -0.50 -17.79
N ALA A 47 -11.52 -1.83 -17.74
CA ALA A 47 -11.83 -2.69 -18.87
C ALA A 47 -13.11 -3.49 -18.60
N ARG A 48 -13.99 -3.60 -19.60
CA ARG A 48 -15.28 -4.30 -19.50
C ARG A 48 -15.58 -5.15 -20.73
N SER A 49 -16.18 -6.33 -20.48
CA SER A 49 -16.77 -7.17 -21.54
C SER A 49 -17.89 -8.02 -20.92
N GLY A 50 -19.14 -7.62 -21.14
CA GLY A 50 -20.28 -8.17 -20.40
C GLY A 50 -20.09 -7.96 -18.89
N ASP A 51 -20.21 -9.04 -18.10
CA ASP A 51 -20.04 -9.03 -16.64
C ASP A 51 -18.56 -9.09 -16.19
N ALA A 52 -17.64 -9.29 -17.12
CA ALA A 52 -16.22 -9.28 -16.82
C ALA A 52 -15.71 -7.84 -16.73
N GLU A 53 -15.14 -7.49 -15.57
CA GLU A 53 -14.62 -6.17 -15.29
C GLU A 53 -13.24 -6.26 -14.62
N LEU A 54 -12.31 -5.39 -15.06
CA LEU A 54 -11.00 -5.19 -14.48
C LEU A 54 -10.81 -3.70 -14.19
N PHE A 55 -10.36 -3.38 -12.98
CA PHE A 55 -10.11 -2.02 -12.54
C PHE A 55 -8.72 -1.90 -11.89
N ILE A 56 -7.96 -0.84 -12.24
CA ILE A 56 -6.62 -0.58 -11.70
C ILE A 56 -6.48 0.91 -11.42
N PRO A 57 -6.40 1.37 -10.16
CA PRO A 57 -6.02 2.74 -9.85
C PRO A 57 -4.51 2.92 -9.97
N TYR A 58 -4.09 4.08 -10.47
CA TYR A 58 -2.67 4.39 -10.64
C TYR A 58 -2.39 5.89 -10.59
N LEU A 59 -1.10 6.21 -10.44
CA LEU A 59 -0.56 7.56 -10.52
C LEU A 59 0.29 7.67 -11.79
N LEU A 60 -0.05 8.62 -12.66
CA LEU A 60 0.72 8.96 -13.84
C LEU A 60 1.74 10.04 -13.45
N ARG A 61 3.04 9.75 -13.60
CA ARG A 61 4.14 10.63 -13.18
C ARG A 61 4.97 11.07 -14.38
N ARG A 62 5.38 12.32 -14.39
CA ARG A 62 6.37 12.81 -15.35
C ARG A 62 7.78 12.30 -15.03
N CYS A 63 8.58 12.08 -16.06
CA CYS A 63 9.97 11.63 -15.96
C CYS A 63 10.98 12.77 -16.08
N GLU A 64 10.57 14.03 -15.89
CA GLU A 64 11.41 15.24 -16.06
C GLU A 64 12.62 15.34 -15.14
N SER A 65 12.56 14.73 -13.94
CA SER A 65 13.62 14.84 -12.92
C SER A 65 14.88 14.02 -13.21
N LEU A 66 14.98 13.39 -14.38
CA LEU A 66 16.09 12.48 -14.73
C LEU A 66 17.21 13.15 -15.57
N GLY A 67 17.32 14.48 -15.56
CA GLY A 67 18.31 15.28 -16.27
C GLY A 67 17.70 16.21 -17.31
N PRO A 68 18.48 17.15 -17.89
CA PRO A 68 17.96 18.09 -18.89
C PRO A 68 17.35 17.34 -20.07
N ALA A 69 16.09 17.67 -20.36
CA ALA A 69 15.33 17.08 -21.45
C ALA A 69 15.84 17.59 -22.80
N GLU A 70 16.72 16.84 -23.42
CA GLU A 70 16.91 16.87 -24.87
C GLU A 70 16.50 15.51 -25.46
N VAL A 71 15.28 15.08 -25.19
CA VAL A 71 14.61 14.06 -25.99
C VAL A 71 13.45 14.75 -26.63
N GLY A 72 13.49 14.87 -27.95
CA GLY A 72 12.50 15.58 -28.76
C GLY A 72 11.13 15.76 -28.13
N ASP A 73 10.50 16.86 -28.33
CA ASP A 73 9.31 17.49 -27.77
C ASP A 73 8.19 16.65 -27.11
N ALA A 74 8.37 15.33 -26.90
CA ALA A 74 7.35 14.45 -26.33
C ALA A 74 7.60 14.19 -24.86
N GLU A 75 6.68 14.60 -24.03
CA GLU A 75 6.66 14.26 -22.59
C GLU A 75 6.70 12.74 -22.36
N VAL A 76 7.55 12.31 -21.46
CA VAL A 76 7.66 10.90 -21.06
C VAL A 76 7.10 10.73 -19.65
N TYR A 77 6.29 9.71 -19.50
CA TYR A 77 5.64 9.36 -18.24
C TYR A 77 6.03 7.96 -17.77
N ASP A 78 5.81 7.69 -16.49
CA ASP A 78 5.69 6.35 -15.94
C ASP A 78 4.44 6.25 -15.06
N VAL A 79 4.08 5.02 -14.75
CA VAL A 79 2.93 4.69 -13.91
C VAL A 79 3.38 3.97 -12.66
N VAL A 80 2.82 4.35 -11.52
CA VAL A 80 3.00 3.64 -10.26
C VAL A 80 1.65 3.44 -9.57
N SER A 81 1.47 2.32 -8.88
CA SER A 81 0.32 2.19 -7.98
C SER A 81 0.42 3.18 -6.81
N PRO A 82 -0.69 3.70 -6.28
CA PRO A 82 -0.71 4.43 -5.02
C PRO A 82 0.02 3.69 -3.91
N TYR A 83 0.45 4.42 -2.87
CA TYR A 83 1.12 3.83 -1.71
C TYR A 83 0.20 2.79 -1.03
N GLY A 84 0.79 1.69 -0.58
CA GLY A 84 0.08 0.52 -0.05
C GLY A 84 -0.01 -0.61 -1.07
N TYR A 85 -1.16 -1.26 -1.14
CA TYR A 85 -1.37 -2.47 -1.95
C TYR A 85 -2.64 -2.38 -2.82
N PRO A 86 -2.82 -1.38 -3.67
CA PRO A 86 -4.05 -1.31 -4.47
C PRO A 86 -4.13 -2.46 -5.48
N GLY A 87 -3.06 -2.72 -6.25
CA GLY A 87 -3.06 -3.75 -7.28
C GLY A 87 -4.13 -3.53 -8.34
N LEU A 88 -4.68 -4.63 -8.82
CA LEU A 88 -5.83 -4.67 -9.72
C LEU A 88 -7.02 -5.39 -9.06
N LEU A 89 -8.22 -5.01 -9.46
CA LEU A 89 -9.46 -5.67 -9.05
C LEU A 89 -10.08 -6.39 -10.23
N LEU A 90 -10.65 -7.56 -9.98
CA LEU A 90 -11.38 -8.37 -10.96
C LEU A 90 -12.77 -8.72 -10.45
N SER A 91 -13.78 -8.60 -11.31
CA SER A 91 -15.10 -9.17 -11.04
C SER A 91 -15.03 -10.70 -11.02
N ASP A 92 -16.03 -11.37 -10.44
CA ASP A 92 -16.09 -12.83 -10.41
C ASP A 92 -16.12 -13.44 -11.82
N ALA A 93 -16.77 -12.78 -12.78
CA ALA A 93 -16.77 -13.18 -14.19
C ALA A 93 -15.36 -13.07 -14.79
N ALA A 94 -14.63 -11.99 -14.50
CA ALA A 94 -13.25 -11.81 -14.97
C ALA A 94 -12.30 -12.85 -14.36
N ARG A 95 -12.47 -13.21 -13.07
CA ARG A 95 -11.69 -14.27 -12.39
C ARG A 95 -11.87 -15.64 -13.03
N ARG A 96 -12.99 -15.90 -13.71
CA ARG A 96 -13.25 -17.14 -14.45
C ARG A 96 -12.85 -17.08 -15.92
N SER A 97 -12.29 -15.94 -16.39
CA SER A 97 -11.93 -15.72 -17.79
C SER A 97 -10.47 -15.30 -17.97
N PRO A 98 -9.52 -16.26 -18.02
CA PRO A 98 -8.11 -15.93 -18.30
C PRO A 98 -7.92 -15.17 -19.62
N ARG A 99 -8.79 -15.43 -20.62
CA ARG A 99 -8.76 -14.69 -21.90
C ARG A 99 -9.05 -13.21 -21.68
N PHE A 100 -10.11 -12.88 -20.93
CA PHE A 100 -10.46 -11.49 -20.62
C PHE A 100 -9.32 -10.82 -19.85
N ALA A 101 -8.81 -11.46 -18.79
CA ALA A 101 -7.77 -10.90 -17.97
C ALA A 101 -6.50 -10.54 -18.77
N ARG A 102 -6.03 -11.47 -19.62
CA ARG A 102 -4.87 -11.23 -20.49
C ARG A 102 -5.11 -10.14 -21.54
N GLU A 103 -6.27 -10.16 -22.18
CA GLU A 103 -6.66 -9.12 -23.15
C GLU A 103 -6.71 -7.74 -22.49
N ALA A 104 -7.31 -7.61 -21.30
CA ALA A 104 -7.38 -6.34 -20.56
C ALA A 104 -5.99 -5.81 -20.22
N MET A 105 -5.04 -6.68 -19.80
CA MET A 105 -3.67 -6.27 -19.53
C MET A 105 -2.89 -5.88 -20.80
N HIS A 106 -3.16 -6.52 -21.91
CA HIS A 106 -2.60 -6.12 -23.20
C HIS A 106 -3.09 -4.71 -23.58
N ARG A 107 -4.40 -4.48 -23.48
CA ARG A 107 -5.00 -3.14 -23.74
C ARG A 107 -4.48 -2.09 -22.78
N LEU A 108 -4.27 -2.40 -21.50
CA LEU A 108 -3.62 -1.48 -20.58
C LEU A 108 -2.24 -1.06 -21.08
N SER A 109 -1.41 -2.04 -21.49
CA SER A 109 -0.06 -1.74 -21.97
C SER A 109 -0.07 -0.87 -23.24
N GLU A 110 -0.98 -1.16 -24.20
CA GLU A 110 -1.13 -0.36 -25.42
C GLU A 110 -1.57 1.08 -25.11
N THR A 111 -2.59 1.24 -24.26
CA THR A 111 -3.14 2.55 -23.95
C THR A 111 -2.19 3.40 -23.12
N LEU A 112 -1.47 2.80 -22.15
CA LEU A 112 -0.41 3.51 -21.41
C LEU A 112 0.72 3.98 -22.34
N ARG A 113 1.13 3.13 -23.28
CA ARG A 113 2.12 3.52 -24.30
C ARG A 113 1.63 4.70 -25.15
N ALA A 114 0.37 4.67 -25.57
CA ALA A 114 -0.23 5.77 -26.32
C ALA A 114 -0.29 7.09 -25.54
N MET A 115 -0.43 7.03 -24.20
CA MET A 115 -0.35 8.16 -23.27
C MET A 115 1.09 8.63 -23.01
N GLY A 116 2.10 8.00 -23.61
CA GLY A 116 3.51 8.34 -23.43
C GLY A 116 4.18 7.71 -22.20
N ALA A 117 3.49 6.83 -21.47
CA ALA A 117 4.08 6.10 -20.36
C ALA A 117 5.02 5.01 -20.89
N CYS A 118 6.26 4.93 -20.38
CA CYS A 118 7.26 3.94 -20.81
C CYS A 118 7.35 2.72 -19.90
N SER A 119 6.82 2.82 -18.68
CA SER A 119 6.72 1.68 -17.76
C SER A 119 5.58 1.85 -16.76
N ALA A 120 5.15 0.72 -16.16
CA ALA A 120 4.16 0.71 -15.09
C ALA A 120 4.55 -0.28 -13.99
N PHE A 121 4.41 0.15 -12.73
CA PHE A 121 4.70 -0.63 -11.55
C PHE A 121 3.49 -0.70 -10.63
N PHE A 122 2.98 -1.90 -10.36
CA PHE A 122 1.84 -2.10 -9.48
C PHE A 122 2.20 -3.06 -8.33
N ARG A 123 1.86 -2.67 -7.10
CA ARG A 123 1.89 -3.54 -5.93
C ARG A 123 0.56 -4.25 -5.81
N MET A 124 0.59 -5.58 -5.92
CA MET A 124 -0.61 -6.41 -5.86
C MET A 124 -1.15 -6.49 -4.44
N HIS A 125 -2.48 -6.58 -4.30
CA HIS A 125 -3.11 -6.66 -3.00
C HIS A 125 -3.01 -8.08 -2.43
N PRO A 126 -2.35 -8.30 -1.28
CA PRO A 126 -2.10 -9.65 -0.78
C PRO A 126 -3.38 -10.44 -0.45
N LEU A 127 -4.46 -9.75 -0.03
CA LEU A 127 -5.73 -10.39 0.35
C LEU A 127 -6.76 -10.47 -0.80
N LEU A 128 -6.63 -9.64 -1.84
CA LEU A 128 -7.60 -9.56 -2.94
C LEU A 128 -7.09 -10.20 -4.23
N SER A 129 -5.79 -10.45 -4.35
CA SER A 129 -5.17 -11.03 -5.56
C SER A 129 -5.02 -12.55 -5.51
N ASP A 130 -5.70 -13.22 -4.60
CA ASP A 130 -5.70 -14.68 -4.52
C ASP A 130 -6.21 -15.30 -5.83
N GLY A 131 -5.50 -16.33 -6.33
CA GLY A 131 -5.82 -17.00 -7.60
C GLY A 131 -5.41 -16.24 -8.86
N PHE A 132 -4.87 -15.01 -8.77
CA PHE A 132 -4.51 -14.25 -9.99
C PHE A 132 -3.35 -14.86 -10.76
N ALA A 133 -2.43 -15.57 -10.12
CA ALA A 133 -1.33 -16.24 -10.81
C ALA A 133 -1.81 -17.26 -11.84
N GLU A 134 -2.98 -17.86 -11.65
CA GLU A 134 -3.58 -18.85 -12.56
C GLU A 134 -4.21 -18.21 -13.82
N LEU A 135 -4.54 -16.91 -13.76
CA LEU A 135 -5.15 -16.16 -14.86
C LEU A 135 -4.13 -15.68 -15.89
N PHE A 136 -2.87 -15.58 -15.49
CA PHE A 136 -1.80 -15.00 -16.30
C PHE A 136 -0.69 -16.01 -16.57
N SER A 137 0.20 -15.68 -17.50
CA SER A 137 1.35 -16.54 -17.83
C SER A 137 2.33 -16.60 -16.64
N PRO A 138 3.07 -17.70 -16.47
CA PRO A 138 4.13 -17.79 -15.49
C PRO A 138 5.12 -16.62 -15.62
N GLY A 139 5.50 -16.03 -14.48
CA GLY A 139 6.40 -14.87 -14.46
C GLY A 139 5.75 -13.51 -14.72
N PHE A 140 4.44 -13.45 -14.96
CA PHE A 140 3.71 -12.18 -15.12
C PHE A 140 3.77 -11.32 -13.86
N PHE A 141 3.73 -11.94 -12.70
CA PHE A 141 3.96 -11.28 -11.42
C PHE A 141 5.33 -11.64 -10.86
N THR A 142 5.99 -10.66 -10.26
CA THR A 142 7.26 -10.85 -9.54
C THR A 142 6.99 -10.94 -8.04
N ALA A 143 7.41 -12.03 -7.40
CA ALA A 143 7.33 -12.17 -5.95
C ALA A 143 8.13 -11.05 -5.28
N ALA A 144 7.56 -10.41 -4.26
CA ALA A 144 8.16 -9.26 -3.58
C ALA A 144 8.31 -9.48 -2.06
N GLY A 145 7.66 -10.48 -1.50
CA GLY A 145 7.74 -10.80 -0.07
C GLY A 145 6.44 -11.34 0.50
N GLU A 146 6.29 -11.20 1.80
CA GLU A 146 5.12 -11.67 2.55
C GLU A 146 4.55 -10.55 3.42
N THR A 147 3.25 -10.63 3.66
CA THR A 147 2.54 -9.77 4.62
C THR A 147 1.83 -10.62 5.65
N VAL A 148 1.53 -10.03 6.79
CA VAL A 148 0.83 -10.67 7.91
C VAL A 148 -0.57 -10.11 8.01
N ALA A 149 -1.56 -10.97 8.19
CA ALA A 149 -2.91 -10.57 8.58
C ALA A 149 -3.42 -11.43 9.75
N MET A 150 -4.24 -10.83 10.59
CA MET A 150 -5.01 -11.55 11.61
C MET A 150 -6.39 -11.89 11.05
N ASP A 151 -6.81 -13.14 11.15
CA ASP A 151 -8.15 -13.58 10.76
C ASP A 151 -9.14 -13.24 11.88
N LEU A 152 -9.97 -12.24 11.65
CA LEU A 152 -10.94 -11.74 12.63
C LEU A 152 -12.27 -12.52 12.63
N THR A 153 -12.41 -13.54 11.76
CA THR A 153 -13.55 -14.46 11.78
C THR A 153 -13.44 -15.48 12.92
N LEU A 154 -12.22 -15.63 13.46
CA LEU A 154 -11.95 -16.51 14.61
C LEU A 154 -12.59 -15.94 15.88
N ASP A 155 -12.94 -16.85 16.82
CA ASP A 155 -13.34 -16.42 18.14
C ASP A 155 -12.16 -15.78 18.92
N GLU A 156 -12.48 -15.10 20.04
CA GLU A 156 -11.47 -14.38 20.82
C GLU A 156 -10.36 -15.31 21.36
N GLY A 157 -10.73 -16.52 21.77
CA GLY A 157 -9.78 -17.49 22.29
C GLY A 157 -8.81 -18.00 21.22
N ALA A 158 -9.32 -18.28 20.02
CA ALA A 158 -8.53 -18.69 18.87
C ALA A 158 -7.63 -17.55 18.36
N LEU A 159 -8.18 -16.33 18.28
CA LEU A 159 -7.42 -15.14 17.93
C LEU A 159 -6.26 -14.91 18.90
N TRP A 160 -6.51 -14.99 20.20
CA TRP A 160 -5.48 -14.86 21.24
C TRP A 160 -4.42 -15.96 21.16
N LYS A 161 -4.81 -17.22 20.94
CA LYS A 161 -3.88 -18.33 20.76
C LYS A 161 -2.97 -18.18 19.54
N GLY A 162 -3.43 -17.48 18.50
CA GLY A 162 -2.63 -17.15 17.31
C GLY A 162 -1.52 -16.14 17.59
N VAL A 163 -1.61 -15.37 18.67
CA VAL A 163 -0.57 -14.42 19.10
C VAL A 163 0.55 -15.16 19.81
N ARG A 164 1.80 -14.94 19.38
CA ARG A 164 2.99 -15.55 19.98
C ARG A 164 3.10 -15.21 21.47
N GLU A 165 3.53 -16.16 22.27
CA GLU A 165 3.60 -16.10 23.74
C GLU A 165 4.31 -14.84 24.28
N GLY A 166 5.44 -14.47 23.69
CA GLY A 166 6.15 -13.24 24.06
C GLY A 166 5.35 -11.96 23.81
N HIS A 167 4.51 -11.93 22.76
CA HIS A 167 3.61 -10.82 22.48
C HIS A 167 2.44 -10.80 23.47
N GLN A 168 1.86 -11.96 23.78
CA GLN A 168 0.83 -12.10 24.81
C GLN A 168 1.33 -11.59 26.17
N TRP A 169 2.56 -11.98 26.56
CA TRP A 169 3.17 -11.49 27.78
C TRP A 169 3.33 -9.97 27.79
N THR A 170 3.82 -9.41 26.69
CA THR A 170 3.99 -7.95 26.54
C THR A 170 2.65 -7.20 26.64
N ILE A 171 1.60 -7.70 25.98
CA ILE A 171 0.25 -7.13 26.04
C ILE A 171 -0.27 -7.15 27.48
N LYS A 172 -0.18 -8.30 28.17
CA LYS A 172 -0.60 -8.43 29.57
C LYS A 172 0.19 -7.50 30.49
N LYS A 173 1.52 -7.38 30.26
CA LYS A 173 2.39 -6.47 31.00
C LYS A 173 1.97 -5.00 30.81
N CYS A 174 1.67 -4.57 29.57
CA CYS A 174 1.19 -3.22 29.31
C CYS A 174 -0.12 -2.93 30.06
N ARG A 175 -1.10 -3.85 29.98
CA ARG A 175 -2.36 -3.73 30.73
C ARG A 175 -2.12 -3.62 32.25
N LYS A 176 -1.22 -4.45 32.81
CA LYS A 176 -0.85 -4.41 34.24
C LYS A 176 -0.15 -3.10 34.65
N LEU A 177 0.60 -2.49 33.74
CA LEU A 177 1.27 -1.20 33.95
C LEU A 177 0.34 0.01 33.76
N GLY A 178 -0.97 -0.20 33.54
CA GLY A 178 -1.95 0.87 33.39
C GLY A 178 -1.98 1.52 32.00
N PHE A 179 -1.37 0.89 30.98
CA PHE A 179 -1.54 1.37 29.61
C PHE A 179 -2.95 1.07 29.12
N VAL A 180 -3.60 2.09 28.53
CA VAL A 180 -4.94 2.00 27.98
C VAL A 180 -4.91 2.31 26.48
N SER A 181 -5.51 1.42 25.68
CA SER A 181 -5.69 1.61 24.23
C SER A 181 -7.10 2.09 23.94
N ARG A 182 -7.24 3.12 23.11
CA ARG A 182 -8.54 3.68 22.71
C ARG A 182 -8.53 4.00 21.22
N MET A 183 -9.70 3.82 20.57
CA MET A 183 -9.97 4.45 19.27
C MET A 183 -10.35 5.91 19.52
N VAL A 184 -9.71 6.82 18.80
CA VAL A 184 -9.88 8.28 18.96
C VAL A 184 -10.14 8.93 17.60
N PRO A 185 -10.86 10.07 17.54
CA PRO A 185 -11.02 10.84 16.30
C PRO A 185 -9.67 11.39 15.84
N LEU A 186 -9.21 11.01 14.66
CA LEU A 186 -7.91 11.45 14.14
C LEU A 186 -7.83 12.99 14.07
N ARG A 187 -8.93 13.69 13.71
CA ARG A 187 -8.98 15.15 13.60
C ARG A 187 -8.56 15.88 14.88
N GLU A 188 -8.82 15.30 16.04
CA GLU A 188 -8.52 15.88 17.35
C GLU A 188 -7.09 15.54 17.82
N HIS A 189 -6.43 14.58 17.13
CA HIS A 189 -5.15 14.01 17.55
C HIS A 189 -4.06 14.11 16.48
N VAL A 190 -4.27 14.86 15.39
CA VAL A 190 -3.34 14.94 14.24
C VAL A 190 -1.92 15.26 14.70
N GLU A 191 -1.73 16.30 15.51
CA GLU A 191 -0.40 16.71 15.96
C GLU A 191 0.28 15.62 16.79
N CYS A 192 -0.46 15.05 17.74
CA CYS A 192 0.05 13.97 18.60
C CYS A 192 0.48 12.75 17.80
N VAL A 193 -0.35 12.32 16.84
CA VAL A 193 -0.07 11.17 15.97
C VAL A 193 1.13 11.44 15.09
N MET A 194 1.21 12.62 14.50
CA MET A 194 2.32 13.05 13.65
C MET A 194 3.65 13.09 14.42
N GLU A 195 3.66 13.63 15.66
CA GLU A 195 4.85 13.63 16.52
C GLU A 195 5.34 12.22 16.84
N ILE A 196 4.43 11.31 17.25
CA ILE A 196 4.75 9.91 17.54
C ILE A 196 5.28 9.19 16.31
N TYR A 197 4.68 9.46 15.15
CA TYR A 197 5.11 8.89 13.88
C TYR A 197 6.52 9.41 13.50
N ARG A 198 6.75 10.73 13.59
CA ARG A 198 8.04 11.35 13.28
C ARG A 198 9.15 10.82 14.20
N ASP A 199 8.91 10.76 15.53
CA ASP A 199 9.87 10.17 16.50
C ASP A 199 10.27 8.74 16.09
N THR A 200 9.32 7.98 15.55
CA THR A 200 9.63 6.63 15.04
C THR A 200 10.45 6.69 13.75
N MET A 201 10.10 7.55 12.79
CA MET A 201 10.83 7.67 11.51
C MET A 201 12.27 8.14 11.72
N ASP A 202 12.47 9.13 12.61
CA ASP A 202 13.81 9.63 13.00
C ASP A 202 14.67 8.52 13.61
N ARG A 203 14.08 7.75 14.53
CA ARG A 203 14.78 6.64 15.21
C ARG A 203 15.19 5.51 14.27
N VAL A 204 14.36 5.20 13.26
CA VAL A 204 14.68 4.14 12.29
C VAL A 204 15.43 4.68 11.08
N GLN A 205 15.77 5.96 11.06
CA GLN A 205 16.43 6.65 9.94
C GLN A 205 15.71 6.35 8.61
N ALA A 206 14.39 6.56 8.61
CA ALA A 206 13.54 6.29 7.47
C ALA A 206 13.95 7.16 6.26
N LYS A 207 13.66 6.67 5.04
CA LYS A 207 13.83 7.48 3.83
C LYS A 207 12.89 8.68 3.85
N GLU A 208 13.28 9.77 3.21
CA GLU A 208 12.52 11.03 3.16
C GLU A 208 11.07 10.82 2.70
N SER A 209 10.83 9.89 1.79
CA SER A 209 9.49 9.54 1.30
C SER A 209 8.50 9.04 2.37
N TYR A 210 8.98 8.71 3.57
CA TYR A 210 8.14 8.32 4.70
C TYR A 210 7.82 9.49 5.66
N TYR A 211 8.36 10.69 5.43
CA TYR A 211 8.08 11.86 6.28
C TYR A 211 6.86 12.63 5.78
N PHE A 212 5.68 12.07 6.00
CA PHE A 212 4.42 12.72 5.65
C PHE A 212 4.21 14.02 6.43
N GLY A 213 3.80 15.08 5.72
CA GLY A 213 3.54 16.39 6.29
C GLY A 213 2.17 16.47 6.99
N ARG A 214 1.97 17.57 7.75
CA ARG A 214 0.72 17.85 8.48
C ARG A 214 -0.53 17.77 7.59
N GLU A 215 -0.43 18.26 6.36
CA GLU A 215 -1.53 18.27 5.40
C GLU A 215 -2.00 16.85 5.04
N TYR A 216 -1.06 15.91 4.87
CA TYR A 216 -1.39 14.50 4.62
C TYR A 216 -2.24 13.90 5.75
N PHE A 217 -1.84 14.13 7.02
CA PHE A 217 -2.61 13.66 8.18
C PHE A 217 -3.96 14.37 8.30
N ALA A 218 -4.04 15.66 8.01
CA ALA A 218 -5.29 16.42 8.03
C ALA A 218 -6.27 15.94 6.95
N ARG A 219 -5.77 15.62 5.75
CA ARG A 219 -6.59 15.04 4.66
C ARG A 219 -7.10 13.64 5.03
N LEU A 220 -6.27 12.78 5.63
CA LEU A 220 -6.73 11.50 6.18
C LEU A 220 -7.82 11.69 7.25
N ALA A 221 -7.68 12.67 8.13
CA ALA A 221 -8.67 12.99 9.15
C ALA A 221 -10.03 13.46 8.56
N GLY A 222 -10.03 13.89 7.31
CA GLY A 222 -11.23 14.24 6.53
C GLY A 222 -12.03 13.04 6.00
N MET A 223 -11.59 11.80 6.25
CA MET A 223 -12.22 10.55 5.77
C MET A 223 -12.76 9.69 6.92
N PRO A 224 -13.65 10.21 7.82
CA PRO A 224 -13.98 9.57 9.10
C PRO A 224 -14.75 8.24 8.97
N GLY A 225 -15.31 7.96 7.79
CA GLY A 225 -15.99 6.68 7.53
C GLY A 225 -15.03 5.51 7.28
N HIS A 226 -13.77 5.82 6.97
CA HIS A 226 -12.77 4.84 6.56
C HIS A 226 -11.46 4.93 7.36
N VAL A 227 -11.13 6.11 7.89
CA VAL A 227 -9.87 6.36 8.59
C VAL A 227 -10.10 6.41 10.09
N HIS A 228 -9.41 5.54 10.80
CA HIS A 228 -9.49 5.37 12.25
C HIS A 228 -8.10 5.56 12.88
N CYS A 229 -8.08 6.04 14.11
CA CYS A 229 -6.85 6.20 14.88
C CYS A 229 -6.95 5.45 16.20
N ALA A 230 -5.96 4.62 16.49
CA ALA A 230 -5.77 4.04 17.82
C ALA A 230 -4.65 4.78 18.55
N LEU A 231 -4.89 5.08 19.82
CA LEU A 231 -3.93 5.72 20.72
C LEU A 231 -3.78 4.86 21.98
N VAL A 232 -2.53 4.66 22.39
CA VAL A 232 -2.21 4.04 23.69
C VAL A 232 -1.62 5.10 24.60
N GLU A 233 -2.17 5.19 25.80
CA GLU A 233 -1.75 6.16 26.84
C GLU A 233 -1.35 5.47 28.12
N SER A 234 -0.47 6.12 28.88
CA SER A 234 -0.13 5.79 30.25
C SER A 234 -0.14 7.08 31.08
N GLU A 235 -0.93 7.11 32.16
CA GLU A 235 -1.07 8.31 33.01
C GLU A 235 -1.41 9.59 32.25
N GLY A 236 -2.31 9.47 31.24
CA GLY A 236 -2.71 10.58 30.37
C GLY A 236 -1.67 11.01 29.34
N ARG A 237 -0.51 10.32 29.25
CA ARG A 237 0.56 10.62 28.30
C ARG A 237 0.47 9.67 27.09
N PRO A 238 0.36 10.19 25.84
CA PRO A 238 0.37 9.39 24.65
C PRO A 238 1.69 8.63 24.47
N ALA A 239 1.61 7.30 24.36
CA ALA A 239 2.77 6.41 24.28
C ALA A 239 2.97 5.79 22.89
N ALA A 240 1.88 5.46 22.22
CA ALA A 240 1.90 4.90 20.85
C ALA A 240 0.63 5.29 20.11
N ALA A 241 0.73 5.43 18.80
CA ALA A 241 -0.40 5.72 17.93
C ALA A 241 -0.28 4.98 16.60
N CYS A 242 -1.43 4.67 15.98
CA CYS A 242 -1.46 4.13 14.63
C CYS A 242 -2.77 4.51 13.93
N ILE A 243 -2.65 4.88 12.66
CA ILE A 243 -3.76 5.10 11.74
C ILE A 243 -4.10 3.79 11.05
N PHE A 244 -5.38 3.50 10.92
CA PHE A 244 -5.93 2.33 10.27
C PHE A 244 -6.96 2.73 9.23
N PHE A 245 -7.00 1.99 8.13
CA PHE A 245 -8.03 2.12 7.10
C PHE A 245 -9.01 0.96 7.21
N GLU A 246 -10.31 1.23 7.22
CA GLU A 246 -11.37 0.22 7.25
C GLU A 246 -12.21 0.30 5.98
N CYS A 247 -12.18 -0.75 5.17
CA CYS A 247 -12.99 -0.84 3.95
C CYS A 247 -13.14 -2.30 3.51
N GLY A 248 -14.29 -2.67 2.98
CA GLY A 248 -14.51 -3.98 2.37
C GLY A 248 -14.26 -5.18 3.29
N GLY A 249 -14.42 -5.01 4.61
CA GLY A 249 -14.15 -6.06 5.61
C GLY A 249 -12.66 -6.24 5.94
N ILE A 250 -11.82 -5.31 5.50
CA ILE A 250 -10.38 -5.29 5.76
C ILE A 250 -10.03 -4.03 6.55
N VAL A 251 -9.29 -4.22 7.64
CA VAL A 251 -8.65 -3.11 8.37
C VAL A 251 -7.16 -3.14 8.07
N GLN A 252 -6.63 -2.06 7.50
CA GLN A 252 -5.23 -1.93 7.11
C GLN A 252 -4.46 -1.11 8.15
N ALA A 253 -3.40 -1.65 8.74
CA ALA A 253 -2.45 -0.85 9.52
C ALA A 253 -1.63 0.02 8.57
N HIS A 254 -1.70 1.35 8.76
CA HIS A 254 -1.08 2.31 7.83
C HIS A 254 0.16 3.00 8.42
N LEU A 255 -0.02 4.08 9.16
CA LEU A 255 1.09 4.83 9.76
C LEU A 255 1.01 4.74 11.28
N GLY A 256 2.10 4.37 11.93
CA GLY A 256 2.11 4.28 13.38
C GLY A 256 3.50 4.28 13.98
N GLY A 257 3.54 4.47 15.28
CA GLY A 257 4.79 4.54 16.02
C GLY A 257 4.63 4.47 17.53
N THR A 258 5.77 4.54 18.20
CA THR A 258 5.89 4.56 19.66
C THR A 258 6.85 5.66 20.05
N ARG A 259 6.48 6.52 21.02
CA ARG A 259 7.40 7.50 21.57
C ARG A 259 8.62 6.83 22.19
N SER A 260 9.78 7.41 21.97
CA SER A 260 11.09 6.85 22.38
C SER A 260 11.15 6.53 23.87
N GLU A 261 10.55 7.36 24.73
CA GLU A 261 10.50 7.14 26.19
C GLU A 261 9.72 5.89 26.62
N PHE A 262 8.80 5.38 25.79
CA PHE A 262 7.97 4.19 26.09
C PHE A 262 8.44 2.92 25.38
N LEU A 263 9.52 2.94 24.60
CA LEU A 263 10.00 1.78 23.84
C LEU A 263 10.24 0.55 24.69
N SER A 264 10.82 0.72 25.90
CA SER A 264 11.10 -0.41 26.81
C SER A 264 9.84 -1.08 27.34
N LYS A 265 8.67 -0.44 27.21
CA LYS A 265 7.37 -0.99 27.60
C LYS A 265 6.62 -1.62 26.43
N SER A 266 7.00 -1.29 25.20
CA SER A 266 6.44 -1.85 23.96
C SER A 266 4.90 -1.70 23.83
N PRO A 267 4.32 -0.50 24.05
CA PRO A 267 2.87 -0.29 24.05
C PRO A 267 2.20 -0.57 22.69
N PHE A 268 2.95 -0.57 21.61
CA PHE A 268 2.43 -0.87 20.27
C PHE A 268 1.88 -2.31 20.15
N HIS A 269 2.34 -3.24 20.99
CA HIS A 269 1.76 -4.59 21.06
C HIS A 269 0.32 -4.55 21.57
N LEU A 270 0.07 -3.78 22.63
CA LEU A 270 -1.27 -3.57 23.16
C LEU A 270 -2.16 -2.88 22.11
N LEU A 271 -1.64 -1.85 21.44
CA LEU A 271 -2.36 -1.11 20.39
C LEU A 271 -2.88 -2.05 19.31
N LEU A 272 -2.00 -2.84 18.67
CA LEU A 272 -2.39 -3.71 17.56
C LEU A 272 -3.41 -4.78 17.98
N TYR A 273 -3.24 -5.36 19.17
CA TYR A 273 -4.18 -6.37 19.64
C TYR A 273 -5.55 -5.76 19.98
N SER A 274 -5.58 -4.58 20.64
CA SER A 274 -6.85 -3.88 20.91
C SER A 274 -7.58 -3.47 19.63
N VAL A 275 -6.84 -3.10 18.57
CA VAL A 275 -7.45 -2.83 17.26
C VAL A 275 -7.99 -4.11 16.63
N ALA A 276 -7.36 -5.27 16.83
CA ALA A 276 -7.91 -6.54 16.37
C ALA A 276 -9.25 -6.86 17.07
N GLU A 277 -9.33 -6.65 18.40
CA GLU A 277 -10.57 -6.79 19.17
C GLU A 277 -11.65 -5.83 18.64
N TRP A 278 -11.32 -4.56 18.44
CA TRP A 278 -12.23 -3.54 17.90
C TRP A 278 -12.69 -3.86 16.47
N ALA A 279 -11.79 -4.22 15.58
CA ALA A 279 -12.09 -4.53 14.19
C ALA A 279 -12.98 -5.78 14.04
N ARG A 280 -12.72 -6.80 14.89
CA ARG A 280 -13.55 -8.01 14.98
C ARG A 280 -14.97 -7.69 15.44
N ALA A 281 -15.13 -6.86 16.48
CA ALA A 281 -16.43 -6.45 16.99
C ALA A 281 -17.28 -5.69 15.95
N ARG A 282 -16.63 -5.09 14.93
CA ARG A 282 -17.27 -4.41 13.80
C ARG A 282 -17.57 -5.34 12.62
N GLY A 283 -17.27 -6.64 12.73
CA GLY A 283 -17.55 -7.63 11.68
C GLY A 283 -16.52 -7.63 10.53
N ASN A 284 -15.35 -7.02 10.72
CA ASN A 284 -14.29 -7.12 9.74
C ASN A 284 -13.72 -8.54 9.69
N ARG A 285 -13.23 -8.93 8.51
CA ARG A 285 -12.66 -10.25 8.26
C ARG A 285 -11.17 -10.31 8.56
N TYR A 286 -10.44 -9.25 8.24
CA TYR A 286 -8.99 -9.21 8.40
C TYR A 286 -8.52 -7.91 9.05
N LEU A 287 -7.53 -8.02 9.95
CA LEU A 287 -6.62 -6.92 10.27
C LEU A 287 -5.28 -7.22 9.57
N HIS A 288 -4.99 -6.46 8.51
CA HIS A 288 -3.78 -6.59 7.74
C HIS A 288 -2.68 -5.70 8.32
N LEU A 289 -1.61 -6.30 8.78
CA LEU A 289 -0.48 -5.63 9.42
C LEU A 289 0.59 -5.20 8.41
N GLY A 290 0.50 -5.68 7.16
CA GLY A 290 1.50 -5.45 6.13
C GLY A 290 2.76 -6.31 6.28
N GLY A 291 3.77 -6.05 5.46
CA GLY A 291 5.05 -6.76 5.41
C GLY A 291 6.21 -6.04 6.11
N GLY A 292 7.43 -6.45 5.81
CA GLY A 292 8.66 -5.76 6.12
C GLY A 292 8.93 -4.57 5.18
N VAL A 293 9.97 -3.80 5.44
CA VAL A 293 10.34 -2.64 4.63
C VAL A 293 10.70 -3.09 3.21
N GLY A 294 9.99 -2.56 2.20
CA GLY A 294 10.22 -2.94 0.80
C GLY A 294 9.96 -4.43 0.48
N GLY A 295 9.21 -5.15 1.32
CA GLY A 295 8.96 -6.59 1.18
C GLY A 295 10.03 -7.49 1.81
N ALA A 296 11.01 -6.92 2.51
CA ALA A 296 12.10 -7.67 3.13
C ALA A 296 11.62 -8.56 4.30
N SER A 297 12.32 -9.66 4.50
CA SER A 297 12.16 -10.50 5.70
C SER A 297 12.98 -9.93 6.87
N ASP A 298 12.59 -8.75 7.34
CA ASP A 298 13.27 -7.96 8.35
C ASP A 298 12.67 -8.10 9.77
N ARG A 299 13.20 -7.32 10.72
CA ARG A 299 12.70 -7.28 12.11
C ARG A 299 11.24 -6.82 12.20
N LEU A 300 10.79 -5.95 11.27
CA LEU A 300 9.41 -5.47 11.23
C LEU A 300 8.45 -6.60 10.84
N LEU A 301 8.79 -7.40 9.83
CA LEU A 301 8.01 -8.58 9.47
C LEU A 301 7.98 -9.59 10.63
N GLN A 302 9.12 -9.84 11.30
CA GLN A 302 9.18 -10.75 12.44
C GLN A 302 8.33 -10.27 13.62
N PHE A 303 8.27 -8.96 13.86
CA PHE A 303 7.37 -8.37 14.84
C PHE A 303 5.91 -8.64 14.47
N LYS A 304 5.50 -8.37 13.23
CA LYS A 304 4.13 -8.60 12.75
C LYS A 304 3.71 -10.07 12.81
N ARG A 305 4.61 -11.00 12.46
CA ARG A 305 4.42 -12.46 12.60
C ARG A 305 4.14 -12.90 14.03
N GLY A 306 4.49 -12.09 15.01
CA GLY A 306 4.16 -12.37 16.41
C GLY A 306 2.67 -12.21 16.74
N PHE A 307 1.86 -11.58 15.87
CA PHE A 307 0.42 -11.42 16.07
C PHE A 307 -0.42 -12.48 15.36
N SER A 308 0.11 -13.10 14.30
CA SER A 308 -0.60 -14.13 13.55
C SER A 308 0.37 -15.01 12.77
N PRO A 309 0.14 -16.31 12.68
CA PRO A 309 0.87 -17.19 11.78
C PRO A 309 0.44 -17.06 10.33
N LEU A 310 -0.65 -16.33 10.04
CA LEU A 310 -1.24 -16.24 8.72
C LEU A 310 -0.47 -15.26 7.83
N LEU A 311 0.17 -15.81 6.80
CA LEU A 311 0.99 -15.09 5.85
C LEU A 311 0.30 -15.06 4.48
N PHE A 312 0.41 -13.90 3.83
CA PHE A 312 -0.08 -13.71 2.47
C PHE A 312 1.09 -13.30 1.59
N PRO A 313 1.31 -13.99 0.44
CA PRO A 313 2.33 -13.60 -0.52
C PRO A 313 1.99 -12.21 -1.08
N PHE A 314 3.01 -11.43 -1.27
CA PHE A 314 2.93 -10.13 -1.90
C PHE A 314 3.75 -10.14 -3.19
N SER A 315 3.16 -9.70 -4.28
CA SER A 315 3.78 -9.64 -5.59
C SER A 315 3.66 -8.25 -6.21
N THR A 316 4.47 -8.01 -7.23
CA THR A 316 4.42 -6.80 -8.06
C THR A 316 4.20 -7.17 -9.52
N LEU A 317 3.50 -6.30 -10.24
CA LEU A 317 3.41 -6.33 -11.69
C LEU A 317 4.33 -5.24 -12.25
N ARG A 318 5.19 -5.61 -13.18
CA ARG A 318 6.18 -4.74 -13.81
C ARG A 318 6.00 -4.78 -15.31
N LEU A 319 5.60 -3.67 -15.91
CA LEU A 319 5.38 -3.56 -17.35
C LEU A 319 6.36 -2.55 -17.93
N VAL A 320 7.05 -2.91 -18.99
CA VAL A 320 7.74 -1.98 -19.89
C VAL A 320 6.85 -1.82 -21.11
N THR A 321 6.29 -0.63 -21.29
CA THR A 321 5.34 -0.29 -22.35
C THR A 321 6.03 0.31 -23.57
N ASP A 322 7.21 0.95 -23.37
CA ASP A 322 8.09 1.45 -24.44
C ASP A 322 9.56 1.15 -24.09
N GLU A 323 10.08 0.06 -24.69
CA GLU A 323 11.45 -0.42 -24.47
C GLU A 323 12.52 0.61 -24.85
N ARG A 324 12.28 1.41 -25.89
CA ARG A 324 13.24 2.41 -26.34
C ARG A 324 13.37 3.54 -25.29
N LYS A 325 12.26 4.11 -24.88
CA LYS A 325 12.22 5.17 -23.85
C LYS A 325 12.73 4.65 -22.50
N TYR A 326 12.36 3.43 -22.11
CA TYR A 326 12.83 2.82 -20.88
C TYR A 326 14.35 2.69 -20.82
N ARG A 327 14.97 2.16 -21.88
CA ARG A 327 16.43 2.03 -21.97
C ARG A 327 17.12 3.39 -21.98
N GLU A 328 16.57 4.35 -22.69
CA GLU A 328 17.10 5.71 -22.75
C GLU A 328 17.14 6.37 -21.36
N LEU A 329 16.04 6.32 -20.62
CA LEU A 329 15.98 6.84 -19.24
C LEU A 329 16.93 6.10 -18.30
N THR A 330 17.08 4.79 -18.44
CA THR A 330 18.01 3.97 -17.64
C THR A 330 19.46 4.37 -17.91
N THR A 331 19.81 4.60 -19.19
CA THR A 331 21.15 5.07 -19.57
C THR A 331 21.43 6.46 -19.00
N ARG A 332 20.49 7.39 -19.08
CA ARG A 332 20.63 8.74 -18.49
C ARG A 332 20.83 8.67 -16.97
N ARG A 333 20.07 7.79 -16.29
CA ARG A 333 20.22 7.60 -14.84
C ARG A 333 21.62 7.10 -14.49
N ALA A 334 22.15 6.14 -15.25
CA ALA A 334 23.50 5.62 -15.07
C ALA A 334 24.56 6.72 -15.30
N GLN A 335 24.42 7.52 -16.37
CA GLN A 335 25.29 8.65 -16.66
C GLN A 335 25.27 9.71 -15.53
N ALA A 336 24.05 10.08 -15.04
CA ALA A 336 23.91 11.05 -13.97
C ALA A 336 24.51 10.59 -12.62
N ALA A 337 24.69 9.29 -12.45
CA ALA A 337 25.27 8.69 -11.25
C ALA A 337 26.72 8.25 -11.43
N ASP A 338 27.26 8.44 -12.63
CA ASP A 338 28.62 8.01 -13.01
C ASP A 338 28.88 6.50 -12.74
N VAL A 339 27.92 5.67 -13.14
CA VAL A 339 27.99 4.21 -12.99
C VAL A 339 27.69 3.49 -14.32
N PRO A 340 28.14 2.23 -14.51
CA PRO A 340 27.72 1.43 -15.64
C PRO A 340 26.21 1.22 -15.71
N VAL A 341 25.62 1.14 -16.91
CA VAL A 341 24.16 0.92 -17.11
C VAL A 341 23.72 -0.38 -16.46
N GLU A 342 24.57 -1.39 -16.44
CA GLU A 342 24.34 -2.70 -15.82
C GLU A 342 24.11 -2.59 -14.31
N ALA A 343 24.81 -1.67 -13.63
CA ALA A 343 24.64 -1.43 -12.19
C ALA A 343 23.21 -0.93 -11.87
N VAL A 344 22.63 -0.16 -12.77
CA VAL A 344 21.26 0.34 -12.64
C VAL A 344 20.25 -0.74 -13.06
N SER A 345 20.47 -1.41 -14.20
CA SER A 345 19.53 -2.37 -14.78
C SER A 345 19.41 -3.66 -13.97
N CYS A 346 20.53 -4.14 -13.40
CA CYS A 346 20.60 -5.40 -12.65
C CYS A 346 20.35 -5.24 -11.14
N GLY A 347 20.18 -4.01 -10.65
CA GLY A 347 19.96 -3.72 -9.23
C GLY A 347 18.61 -4.18 -8.64
N GLY A 348 17.76 -4.82 -9.45
CA GLY A 348 16.45 -5.36 -9.02
C GLY A 348 15.38 -4.31 -8.77
N PHE A 349 15.72 -3.04 -8.74
CA PHE A 349 14.74 -1.95 -8.59
C PHE A 349 13.97 -1.71 -9.90
N PHE A 350 12.67 -1.47 -9.80
CA PHE A 350 11.84 -1.18 -10.97
C PHE A 350 10.96 0.06 -10.73
N PRO A 351 10.88 0.97 -11.70
CA PRO A 351 11.69 1.01 -12.93
C PRO A 351 13.16 1.36 -12.63
N ALA A 352 14.08 0.79 -13.40
CA ALA A 352 15.53 0.91 -13.16
C ALA A 352 16.01 2.38 -13.12
N TYR A 353 15.49 3.23 -13.96
CA TYR A 353 15.84 4.66 -14.02
C TYR A 353 15.41 5.49 -12.81
N ARG A 354 14.64 4.92 -11.86
CA ARG A 354 14.30 5.53 -10.56
C ARG A 354 15.02 4.89 -9.39
N ALA A 355 16.00 4.01 -9.67
CA ALA A 355 16.78 3.39 -8.61
C ALA A 355 17.47 4.46 -7.74
N PRO A 356 17.41 4.37 -6.40
CA PRO A 356 18.29 5.15 -5.54
C PRO A 356 19.74 4.69 -5.79
N LEU A 357 20.64 5.63 -6.05
CA LEU A 357 22.06 5.39 -6.30
C LEU A 357 22.87 6.14 -5.28
#